data_043fa6969f00f2ec47657ff9ffccf389
#
_entry.id   043fa6969f00f2ec47657ff9ffccf389
#
_cell.length_a   1.000
_cell.length_b   1.000
_cell.length_c   1.000
_cell.angle_alpha   90.00
_cell.angle_beta   90.00
_cell.angle_gamma   90.00
#
_symmetry.space_group_name_H-M   'P 1'
#
loop_
_entity.id
_entity.type
_entity.pdbx_description
1 polymer ?
#
loop_
_entity_poly.entity_id
_entity_poly.type
_entity_poly.pdbx_seq_one_letter_code
_entity_poly.pdbx_strand_id
1 'polypeptide(L)'
;MGWCVDSVMKIINIIFAIFILLQSPTIIEARPKFSDRQVAIMIPKYFARDHNAPLITRTRVYAEGGKKILHLNIDVNRNRFENQMEYALSAMASISQYASRPFDTFVLIMEPNSRQLETERIEAKAKCTIDYFVFKRVKKDKWSEKCINIEEI
;
A
#
# COMPACT_ATOMS: atom_id res chain seq x y z
N MET A 1 -35.51 -15.29 -57.30
CA MET A 1 -35.19 -16.03 -56.08
C MET A 1 -33.84 -15.66 -55.45
N GLY A 2 -33.14 -14.63 -55.89
CA GLY A 2 -31.77 -14.27 -55.43
C GLY A 2 -31.69 -13.24 -54.29
N TRP A 3 -32.78 -12.48 -54.04
CA TRP A 3 -32.71 -11.32 -53.12
C TRP A 3 -32.81 -11.65 -51.63
N CYS A 4 -33.27 -12.85 -51.27
CA CYS A 4 -33.44 -13.23 -49.88
C CYS A 4 -32.15 -13.78 -49.27
N VAL A 5 -31.27 -14.37 -50.07
CA VAL A 5 -30.01 -15.00 -49.61
C VAL A 5 -28.96 -13.95 -49.26
N ASP A 6 -28.88 -12.87 -50.01
CA ASP A 6 -27.90 -11.78 -49.76
C ASP A 6 -28.15 -11.02 -48.45
N SER A 7 -29.42 -10.82 -48.10
CA SER A 7 -29.76 -10.17 -46.83
C SER A 7 -29.44 -11.01 -45.62
N VAL A 8 -29.68 -12.36 -45.70
CA VAL A 8 -29.39 -13.29 -44.61
C VAL A 8 -27.87 -13.40 -44.38
N MET A 9 -27.07 -13.46 -45.44
CA MET A 9 -25.61 -13.52 -45.31
C MET A 9 -25.01 -12.26 -44.70
N LYS A 10 -25.54 -11.07 -45.04
CA LYS A 10 -25.13 -9.79 -44.41
C LYS A 10 -25.42 -9.74 -42.91
N ILE A 11 -26.58 -10.22 -42.50
CA ILE A 11 -26.98 -10.28 -41.08
C ILE A 11 -26.08 -11.23 -40.29
N ILE A 12 -25.76 -12.40 -40.86
CA ILE A 12 -24.87 -13.38 -40.21
C ILE A 12 -23.46 -12.81 -40.03
N ASN A 13 -22.92 -12.10 -41.05
CA ASN A 13 -21.61 -11.47 -40.93
C ASN A 13 -21.56 -10.36 -39.89
N ILE A 14 -22.63 -9.58 -39.75
CA ILE A 14 -22.73 -8.53 -38.70
C ILE A 14 -22.78 -9.13 -37.32
N ILE A 15 -23.56 -10.21 -37.11
CA ILE A 15 -23.67 -10.92 -35.83
C ILE A 15 -22.30 -11.53 -35.46
N PHE A 16 -21.58 -12.11 -36.43
CA PHE A 16 -20.26 -12.72 -36.19
C PHE A 16 -19.19 -11.66 -35.84
N ALA A 17 -19.24 -10.48 -36.47
CA ALA A 17 -18.36 -9.36 -36.17
C ALA A 17 -18.63 -8.78 -34.76
N ILE A 18 -19.88 -8.70 -34.32
CA ILE A 18 -20.26 -8.25 -32.97
C ILE A 18 -19.81 -9.27 -31.93
N PHE A 19 -19.90 -10.58 -32.21
CA PHE A 19 -19.47 -11.64 -31.29
C PHE A 19 -17.95 -11.64 -31.05
N ILE A 20 -17.16 -11.32 -32.08
CA ILE A 20 -15.68 -11.17 -31.95
C ILE A 20 -15.31 -9.94 -31.11
N LEU A 21 -16.04 -8.83 -31.22
CA LEU A 21 -15.80 -7.61 -30.43
C LEU A 21 -16.12 -7.78 -28.94
N LEU A 22 -17.00 -8.71 -28.58
CA LEU A 22 -17.36 -9.00 -27.17
C LEU A 22 -16.34 -9.92 -26.46
N GLN A 23 -15.41 -10.51 -27.18
CA GLN A 23 -14.33 -11.36 -26.63
C GLN A 23 -13.05 -10.60 -26.39
N SER A 24 -13.12 -9.30 -26.09
CA SER A 24 -11.93 -8.55 -25.66
C SER A 24 -11.37 -9.23 -24.41
N PRO A 25 -10.16 -9.83 -24.43
CA PRO A 25 -9.58 -10.39 -23.23
C PRO A 25 -9.38 -9.23 -22.25
N THR A 26 -10.09 -9.26 -21.14
CA THR A 26 -9.76 -8.41 -20.01
C THR A 26 -8.38 -8.84 -19.55
N ILE A 27 -7.36 -8.08 -19.93
CA ILE A 27 -6.01 -8.25 -19.39
C ILE A 27 -6.13 -7.89 -17.91
N ILE A 28 -6.35 -8.90 -17.08
CA ILE A 28 -6.21 -8.76 -15.62
C ILE A 28 -4.72 -8.59 -15.40
N GLU A 29 -4.28 -7.34 -15.33
CA GLU A 29 -2.92 -6.98 -14.95
C GLU A 29 -2.69 -7.51 -13.53
N ALA A 30 -2.04 -8.67 -13.44
CA ALA A 30 -1.70 -9.28 -12.18
C ALA A 30 -0.68 -8.38 -11.48
N ARG A 31 -1.11 -7.62 -10.47
CA ARG A 31 -0.20 -6.80 -9.66
C ARG A 31 0.88 -7.70 -9.06
N PRO A 32 2.15 -7.30 -9.12
CA PRO A 32 3.23 -8.08 -8.53
C PRO A 32 2.94 -8.28 -7.04
N LYS A 33 3.07 -9.53 -6.58
CA LYS A 33 2.90 -9.88 -5.17
C LYS A 33 4.25 -10.06 -4.53
N PHE A 34 4.57 -9.24 -3.53
CA PHE A 34 5.82 -9.31 -2.81
C PHE A 34 5.73 -10.29 -1.64
N SER A 35 6.78 -11.11 -1.49
CA SER A 35 7.00 -11.87 -0.27
C SER A 35 7.36 -10.92 0.90
N ASP A 36 7.27 -11.40 2.13
CA ASP A 36 7.59 -10.64 3.34
C ASP A 36 9.03 -10.10 3.30
N ARG A 37 9.97 -10.92 2.81
CA ARG A 37 11.37 -10.53 2.62
C ARG A 37 11.50 -9.40 1.58
N GLN A 38 10.75 -9.47 0.48
CA GLN A 38 10.77 -8.42 -0.53
C GLN A 38 10.21 -7.10 0.01
N VAL A 39 9.11 -7.15 0.77
CA VAL A 39 8.56 -5.96 1.43
C VAL A 39 9.60 -5.32 2.34
N ALA A 40 10.26 -6.12 3.22
CA ALA A 40 11.28 -5.63 4.13
C ALA A 40 12.49 -4.99 3.42
N ILE A 41 12.89 -5.50 2.25
CA ILE A 41 13.99 -4.94 1.44
C ILE A 41 13.56 -3.70 0.66
N MET A 42 12.29 -3.62 0.23
CA MET A 42 11.81 -2.51 -0.59
C MET A 42 11.61 -1.22 0.21
N ILE A 43 11.28 -1.30 1.51
CA ILE A 43 11.10 -0.11 2.35
C ILE A 43 12.37 0.74 2.42
N PRO A 44 13.56 0.23 2.79
CA PRO A 44 14.79 1.02 2.75
C PRO A 44 15.09 1.61 1.37
N LYS A 45 14.80 0.89 0.30
CA LYS A 45 14.97 1.40 -1.07
C LYS A 45 14.01 2.55 -1.40
N TYR A 46 12.82 2.55 -0.82
CA TYR A 46 11.87 3.65 -0.97
C TYR A 46 12.41 4.91 -0.29
N PHE A 47 12.91 4.79 0.93
CA PHE A 47 13.50 5.89 1.70
C PHE A 47 14.76 6.46 1.04
N ALA A 48 15.60 5.63 0.45
CA ALA A 48 16.83 6.06 -0.22
C ALA A 48 16.60 6.99 -1.44
N ARG A 49 15.36 7.16 -1.88
CA ARG A 49 15.00 8.06 -2.99
C ARG A 49 14.77 9.51 -2.56
N ASP A 50 14.62 9.75 -1.26
CA ASP A 50 14.33 11.07 -0.70
C ASP A 50 15.39 11.46 0.31
N HIS A 51 16.11 12.56 0.02
CA HIS A 51 17.15 13.09 0.91
C HIS A 51 16.60 13.60 2.26
N ASN A 52 15.32 13.87 2.35
CA ASN A 52 14.65 14.30 3.59
C ASN A 52 14.02 13.15 4.37
N ALA A 53 14.10 11.92 3.84
CA ALA A 53 13.60 10.74 4.54
C ALA A 53 14.36 10.53 5.85
N PRO A 54 13.66 10.08 6.92
CA PRO A 54 14.33 9.71 8.17
C PRO A 54 15.23 8.50 7.96
N LEU A 55 16.24 8.36 8.82
CA LEU A 55 17.12 7.20 8.78
C LEU A 55 16.40 5.98 9.32
N ILE A 56 16.38 4.91 8.54
CA ILE A 56 15.85 3.62 9.01
C ILE A 56 16.94 2.91 9.82
N THR A 57 16.61 2.55 11.06
CA THR A 57 17.48 1.76 11.94
C THR A 57 17.13 0.28 11.91
N ARG A 58 15.85 -0.06 11.68
CA ARG A 58 15.38 -1.45 11.64
C ARG A 58 14.12 -1.62 10.80
N THR A 59 14.06 -2.74 10.07
CA THR A 59 12.85 -3.21 9.39
C THR A 59 12.63 -4.69 9.69
N ARG A 60 11.43 -5.07 10.11
CA ARG A 60 11.05 -6.46 10.40
C ARG A 60 9.65 -6.78 9.89
N VAL A 61 9.45 -8.05 9.53
CA VAL A 61 8.13 -8.66 9.32
C VAL A 61 8.03 -9.86 10.24
N TYR A 62 6.98 -9.92 11.03
CA TYR A 62 6.73 -11.03 11.95
C TYR A 62 5.22 -11.24 12.17
N ALA A 63 4.88 -12.33 12.84
CA ALA A 63 3.51 -12.61 13.28
C ALA A 63 3.46 -12.65 14.81
N GLU A 64 2.48 -12.00 15.39
CA GLU A 64 2.22 -11.96 16.83
C GLU A 64 0.72 -11.97 17.09
N GLY A 65 0.26 -12.83 17.99
CA GLY A 65 -1.17 -12.97 18.29
C GLY A 65 -2.04 -13.29 17.06
N GLY A 66 -1.50 -14.01 16.08
CA GLY A 66 -2.20 -14.33 14.83
C GLY A 66 -2.24 -13.17 13.82
N LYS A 67 -1.70 -11.99 14.16
CA LYS A 67 -1.63 -10.82 13.28
C LYS A 67 -0.27 -10.75 12.60
N LYS A 68 -0.25 -10.39 11.32
CA LYS A 68 0.95 -10.13 10.55
C LYS A 68 1.34 -8.66 10.68
N ILE A 69 2.55 -8.42 11.16
CA ILE A 69 3.05 -7.09 11.51
C ILE A 69 4.22 -6.70 10.62
N LEU A 70 4.17 -5.48 10.10
CA LEU A 70 5.30 -4.79 9.51
C LEU A 70 5.82 -3.76 10.52
N HIS A 71 7.06 -3.91 10.95
CA HIS A 71 7.69 -3.09 11.97
C HIS A 71 8.86 -2.31 11.37
N LEU A 72 8.88 -1.02 11.62
CA LEU A 72 9.89 -0.08 11.16
C LEU A 72 10.38 0.78 12.32
N ASN A 73 11.70 0.87 12.54
CA ASN A 73 12.31 1.86 13.43
C ASN A 73 12.99 2.93 12.58
N ILE A 74 12.81 4.17 12.97
CA ILE A 74 13.42 5.33 12.31
C ILE A 74 14.00 6.31 13.33
N ASP A 75 15.14 6.90 12.99
CA ASP A 75 15.67 8.08 13.67
C ASP A 75 14.98 9.32 13.13
N VAL A 76 14.43 10.14 14.02
CA VAL A 76 13.64 11.31 13.61
C VAL A 76 14.28 12.61 14.05
N ASN A 77 14.15 13.62 13.21
CA ASN A 77 14.54 14.98 13.55
C ASN A 77 13.39 15.68 14.29
N ARG A 78 13.69 16.23 15.46
CA ARG A 78 12.76 16.99 16.30
C ARG A 78 11.88 17.98 15.55
N ASN A 79 12.44 18.71 14.60
CA ASN A 79 11.74 19.79 13.89
C ASN A 79 10.82 19.27 12.76
N ARG A 80 10.81 17.97 12.49
CA ARG A 80 10.04 17.35 11.39
C ARG A 80 9.25 16.11 11.83
N PHE A 81 9.02 15.97 13.11
CA PHE A 81 8.50 14.75 13.71
C PHE A 81 7.22 14.23 13.03
N GLU A 82 6.15 15.04 12.97
CA GLU A 82 4.87 14.65 12.36
C GLU A 82 5.01 14.30 10.87
N ASN A 83 5.74 15.09 10.11
CA ASN A 83 5.96 14.83 8.68
C ASN A 83 6.71 13.52 8.45
N GLN A 84 7.64 13.16 9.34
CA GLN A 84 8.40 11.92 9.24
C GLN A 84 7.56 10.69 9.60
N MET A 85 6.61 10.83 10.54
CA MET A 85 5.61 9.80 10.83
C MET A 85 4.73 9.52 9.61
N GLU A 86 4.11 10.55 9.04
CA GLU A 86 3.26 10.41 7.86
C GLU A 86 4.07 9.85 6.67
N TYR A 87 5.31 10.30 6.47
CA TYR A 87 6.19 9.78 5.43
C TYR A 87 6.45 8.28 5.60
N ALA A 88 6.83 7.85 6.80
CA ALA A 88 7.13 6.46 7.10
C ALA A 88 5.89 5.56 6.91
N LEU A 89 4.73 5.96 7.45
CA LEU A 89 3.48 5.21 7.28
C LEU A 89 3.01 5.18 5.83
N SER A 90 3.23 6.25 5.07
CA SER A 90 2.95 6.29 3.62
C SER A 90 3.83 5.32 2.84
N ALA A 91 5.12 5.24 3.16
CA ALA A 91 6.05 4.28 2.56
C ALA A 91 5.65 2.83 2.88
N MET A 92 5.34 2.54 4.16
CA MET A 92 4.86 1.22 4.59
C MET A 92 3.58 0.84 3.84
N ALA A 93 2.62 1.74 3.71
CA ALA A 93 1.37 1.52 2.98
C ALA A 93 1.62 1.28 1.48
N SER A 94 2.46 2.10 0.87
CA SER A 94 2.75 2.05 -0.58
C SER A 94 3.44 0.75 -0.99
N ILE A 95 4.30 0.20 -0.15
CA ILE A 95 4.99 -1.06 -0.44
C ILE A 95 4.11 -2.26 -0.07
N SER A 96 3.47 -2.24 1.10
CA SER A 96 2.71 -3.38 1.62
C SER A 96 1.42 -3.67 0.87
N GLN A 97 0.86 -2.72 0.09
CA GLN A 97 -0.27 -2.99 -0.79
C GLN A 97 -0.02 -4.10 -1.82
N TYR A 98 1.26 -4.34 -2.15
CA TYR A 98 1.69 -5.40 -3.08
C TYR A 98 2.08 -6.70 -2.37
N ALA A 99 1.96 -6.78 -1.04
CA ALA A 99 2.30 -7.99 -0.31
C ALA A 99 1.42 -9.18 -0.74
N SER A 100 2.03 -10.37 -0.85
CA SER A 100 1.33 -11.61 -1.19
C SER A 100 0.26 -11.97 -0.17
N ARG A 101 0.51 -11.67 1.10
CA ARG A 101 -0.47 -11.72 2.20
C ARG A 101 -0.56 -10.34 2.85
N PRO A 102 -1.76 -9.80 3.07
CA PRO A 102 -1.91 -8.48 3.66
C PRO A 102 -1.31 -8.43 5.07
N PHE A 103 -0.90 -7.25 5.49
CA PHE A 103 -0.55 -6.95 6.87
C PHE A 103 -1.79 -6.55 7.65
N ASP A 104 -1.82 -6.89 8.93
CA ASP A 104 -2.87 -6.47 9.86
C ASP A 104 -2.51 -5.15 10.51
N THR A 105 -1.24 -5.00 10.90
CA THR A 105 -0.76 -3.84 11.67
C THR A 105 0.59 -3.38 11.14
N PHE A 106 0.76 -2.06 11.11
CA PHE A 106 2.05 -1.40 11.01
C PHE A 106 2.46 -0.94 12.39
N VAL A 107 3.70 -1.21 12.78
CA VAL A 107 4.33 -0.69 13.98
C VAL A 107 5.48 0.20 13.54
N LEU A 108 5.42 1.46 13.92
CA LEU A 108 6.48 2.44 13.67
C LEU A 108 7.04 2.89 15.01
N ILE A 109 8.35 2.74 15.20
CA ILE A 109 9.07 3.29 16.33
C ILE A 109 9.84 4.52 15.83
N MET A 110 9.60 5.64 16.47
CA MET A 110 10.24 6.93 16.16
C MET A 110 11.19 7.28 17.29
N GLU A 111 12.49 7.12 17.04
CA GLU A 111 13.56 7.41 17.97
C GLU A 111 14.07 8.83 17.70
N PRO A 112 13.80 9.83 18.58
CA PRO A 112 14.27 11.18 18.36
C PRO A 112 15.77 11.25 18.64
N ASN A 113 16.53 11.92 17.77
CA ASN A 113 17.96 12.15 17.96
C ASN A 113 18.26 13.25 19.02
N SER A 114 17.34 13.50 19.94
CA SER A 114 17.44 14.44 21.05
C SER A 114 17.08 13.74 22.36
N ARG A 115 17.95 13.88 23.37
CA ARG A 115 17.72 13.30 24.71
C ARG A 115 16.53 13.90 25.48
N GLN A 116 15.91 14.94 24.96
CA GLN A 116 14.78 15.64 25.62
C GLN A 116 13.42 15.17 25.09
N LEU A 117 13.37 14.30 24.10
CA LEU A 117 12.14 13.75 23.54
C LEU A 117 12.10 12.25 23.81
N GLU A 118 10.92 11.78 24.14
CA GLU A 118 10.65 10.35 24.33
C GLU A 118 10.50 9.64 22.98
N THR A 119 10.80 8.35 22.99
CA THR A 119 10.55 7.49 21.83
C THR A 119 9.06 7.24 21.72
N GLU A 120 8.52 7.40 20.54
CA GLU A 120 7.12 7.10 20.28
C GLU A 120 6.96 5.77 19.55
N ARG A 121 5.94 5.03 19.97
CA ARG A 121 5.45 3.84 19.31
C ARG A 121 4.11 4.13 18.67
N ILE A 122 4.03 4.02 17.37
CA ILE A 122 2.80 4.21 16.60
C ILE A 122 2.34 2.83 16.09
N GLU A 123 1.13 2.44 16.47
CA GLU A 123 0.45 1.29 15.89
C GLU A 123 -0.62 1.77 14.92
N ALA A 124 -0.55 1.35 13.67
CA ALA A 124 -1.50 1.71 12.65
C ALA A 124 -2.16 0.47 12.03
N LYS A 125 -3.49 0.49 11.90
CA LYS A 125 -4.23 -0.55 11.17
C LYS A 125 -3.84 -0.51 9.70
N ALA A 126 -3.18 -1.57 9.20
CA ALA A 126 -2.56 -1.58 7.88
C ALA A 126 -3.56 -1.28 6.76
N LYS A 127 -4.72 -1.96 6.75
CA LYS A 127 -5.77 -1.74 5.74
C LYS A 127 -6.23 -0.28 5.71
N CYS A 128 -6.52 0.29 6.87
CA CYS A 128 -6.99 1.68 6.97
C CYS A 128 -5.93 2.67 6.52
N THR A 129 -4.66 2.42 6.84
CA THR A 129 -3.52 3.25 6.46
C THR A 129 -3.26 3.18 4.94
N ILE A 130 -3.42 2.00 4.33
CA ILE A 130 -3.38 1.85 2.87
C ILE A 130 -4.55 2.58 2.21
N ASP A 131 -5.77 2.45 2.76
CA ASP A 131 -6.96 3.15 2.25
C ASP A 131 -6.80 4.68 2.33
N TYR A 132 -6.08 5.20 3.33
CA TYR A 132 -5.78 6.62 3.48
C TYR A 132 -4.66 7.07 2.50
N PHE A 133 -3.47 6.48 2.59
CA PHE A 133 -2.31 6.99 1.84
C PHE A 133 -2.33 6.62 0.36
N VAL A 134 -2.80 5.42 0.00
CA VAL A 134 -2.73 4.89 -1.36
C VAL A 134 -4.02 5.15 -2.12
N PHE A 135 -5.15 4.70 -1.56
CA PHE A 135 -6.42 4.73 -2.28
C PHE A 135 -7.24 6.01 -2.05
N LYS A 136 -6.84 6.86 -1.09
CA LYS A 136 -7.53 8.12 -0.74
C LYS A 136 -9.01 7.93 -0.38
N ARG A 137 -9.37 6.76 0.18
CA ARG A 137 -10.75 6.40 0.57
C ARG A 137 -11.14 6.86 1.97
N VAL A 138 -10.14 7.17 2.81
CA VAL A 138 -10.31 7.61 4.19
C VAL A 138 -9.81 9.04 4.31
N LYS A 139 -10.54 9.89 5.04
CA LYS A 139 -10.13 11.27 5.35
C LYS A 139 -9.09 11.27 6.48
N LYS A 140 -8.25 12.31 6.55
CA LYS A 140 -7.18 12.46 7.56
C LYS A 140 -7.73 12.32 8.99
N ASP A 141 -8.78 13.05 9.32
CA ASP A 141 -9.38 13.05 10.67
C ASP A 141 -9.81 11.64 11.10
N LYS A 142 -10.49 10.91 10.20
CA LYS A 142 -10.90 9.53 10.47
C LYS A 142 -9.72 8.58 10.59
N TRP A 143 -8.67 8.79 9.80
CA TRP A 143 -7.47 7.97 9.87
C TRP A 143 -6.74 8.19 11.19
N SER A 144 -6.50 9.44 11.58
CA SER A 144 -5.81 9.76 12.84
C SER A 144 -6.57 9.28 14.08
N GLU A 145 -7.91 9.41 14.11
CA GLU A 145 -8.71 9.01 15.27
C GLU A 145 -8.95 7.49 15.40
N LYS A 146 -9.11 6.77 14.26
CA LYS A 146 -9.62 5.39 14.28
C LYS A 146 -8.60 4.33 13.88
N CYS A 147 -7.53 4.74 13.25
CA CYS A 147 -6.61 3.82 12.59
C CYS A 147 -5.22 3.82 13.20
N ILE A 148 -4.86 4.84 13.95
CA ILE A 148 -3.58 4.91 14.64
C ILE A 148 -3.76 5.03 16.16
N ASN A 149 -2.80 4.47 16.88
CA ASN A 149 -2.59 4.66 18.31
C ASN A 149 -1.14 5.08 18.51
N ILE A 150 -0.90 6.09 19.33
CA ILE A 150 0.44 6.63 19.62
C ILE A 150 0.68 6.47 21.11
N GLU A 151 1.80 5.86 21.48
CA GLU A 151 2.24 5.63 22.85
C GLU A 151 3.68 6.11 23.02
N GLU A 152 3.98 6.82 24.09
CA GLU A 152 5.33 7.15 24.52
C GLU A 152 5.95 5.95 25.26
N ILE A 153 7.20 5.56 24.94
CA ILE A 153 7.89 4.40 25.51
C ILE A 153 9.32 4.73 25.95
#